data_98dea11c1a33da79178b25ae130d7975
#
_entry.id   98dea11c1a33da79178b25ae130d7975
#
_cell.length_a   1.000
_cell.length_b   1.000
_cell.length_c   1.000
_cell.angle_alpha   90.00
_cell.angle_beta   90.00
_cell.angle_gamma   90.00
#
_symmetry.space_group_name_H-M   'P 1'
#
loop_
_entity.id
_entity.type
_entity.pdbx_description
1 polymer ?
#
loop_
_entity_poly.entity_id
_entity_poly.type
_entity_poly.pdbx_seq_one_letter_code
_entity_poly.pdbx_strand_id
1 'polypeptide(L)'
;NPEASARTFVEMDGQTWLRTGDLGFMRDGEVFVTGRLKDMLIVRGQNLYPQDLEKTLEREVDVLRKGRVAVFAVDHRGEEGIGVAVEVSRNVQKAVEPQGLIKTLRQVIADACRQAPAVVLLLNPGALPKTSSGKLQRSACRQRMDDGSLDCYARFPEASEQHPSGAPADDLQARIAAVWRDVLKVEAVAADDHFLLLGGNSIAATQATARLADELGINLSLRTLFEAPLLGEYSAAVAAIVAEGGAQSAGIATLERDQSLPQSLAQNRLWLLWQLEPQSAAYNIPAGLHLRGELDVAALEAAFQALVARHESLRTVFSETDGQALQRIHPQQPFSLR
;
A
#
# COMPACT_ATOMS: atom_id res chain seq x y z
N ASN A 1 3.06 23.98 29.38
CA ASN A 1 3.97 22.83 29.31
C ASN A 1 5.15 23.20 28.40
N PRO A 2 6.39 23.37 28.92
CA PRO A 2 7.57 23.81 28.15
C PRO A 2 7.89 22.92 26.95
N GLU A 3 7.79 21.60 27.12
CA GLU A 3 8.05 20.64 26.02
C GLU A 3 7.02 20.75 24.88
N ALA A 4 5.75 20.93 25.21
CA ALA A 4 4.71 21.14 24.21
C ALA A 4 4.92 22.47 23.47
N SER A 5 5.33 23.51 24.18
CA SER A 5 5.66 24.81 23.58
C SER A 5 6.85 24.70 22.63
N ALA A 6 7.93 24.01 23.03
CA ALA A 6 9.12 23.80 22.19
C ALA A 6 8.83 22.99 20.91
N ARG A 7 7.83 22.10 20.94
CA ARG A 7 7.38 21.35 19.74
C ARG A 7 6.49 22.20 18.83
N THR A 8 5.80 23.18 19.38
CA THR A 8 4.79 23.99 18.68
C THR A 8 5.42 25.24 18.07
N PHE A 9 6.37 25.86 18.76
CA PHE A 9 7.06 27.06 18.29
C PHE A 9 8.48 26.69 17.85
N VAL A 10 8.85 27.05 16.62
CA VAL A 10 10.19 26.82 16.05
C VAL A 10 10.78 28.13 15.59
N GLU A 11 12.07 28.31 15.84
CA GLU A 11 12.82 29.46 15.31
C GLU A 11 13.42 29.08 13.95
N MET A 12 13.13 29.89 12.92
CA MET A 12 13.68 29.79 11.59
C MET A 12 13.94 31.20 11.07
N ASP A 13 15.14 31.46 10.55
CA ASP A 13 15.56 32.75 10.00
C ASP A 13 15.38 33.94 10.97
N GLY A 14 15.61 33.70 12.29
CA GLY A 14 15.46 34.70 13.33
C GLY A 14 14.01 35.09 13.67
N GLN A 15 13.04 34.30 13.19
CA GLN A 15 11.61 34.48 13.50
C GLN A 15 11.05 33.23 14.15
N THR A 16 10.09 33.44 15.09
CA THR A 16 9.37 32.36 15.75
C THR A 16 8.15 31.99 14.91
N TRP A 17 8.09 30.72 14.48
CA TRP A 17 7.01 30.16 13.69
C TRP A 17 6.15 29.21 14.50
N LEU A 18 4.83 29.25 14.27
CA LEU A 18 3.87 28.32 14.85
C LEU A 18 3.72 27.10 13.93
N ARG A 19 4.07 25.91 14.43
CA ARG A 19 3.71 24.64 13.77
C ARG A 19 2.27 24.27 14.11
N THR A 20 1.35 24.45 13.17
CA THR A 20 -0.07 24.11 13.35
C THR A 20 -0.30 22.60 13.38
N GLY A 21 0.61 21.83 12.80
CA GLY A 21 0.47 20.38 12.55
C GLY A 21 -0.43 20.09 11.35
N ASP A 22 -0.84 21.12 10.61
CA ASP A 22 -1.56 20.94 9.36
C ASP A 22 -0.56 20.75 8.20
N LEU A 23 -0.92 19.93 7.23
CA LEU A 23 -0.21 19.72 5.96
C LEU A 23 -0.86 20.58 4.90
N GLY A 24 -0.03 21.16 4.04
CA GLY A 24 -0.50 21.97 2.93
C GLY A 24 0.60 22.28 1.95
N PHE A 25 0.22 22.94 0.86
CA PHE A 25 1.16 23.46 -0.13
C PHE A 25 0.75 24.86 -0.56
N MET A 26 1.70 25.60 -1.09
CA MET A 26 1.43 26.90 -1.72
C MET A 26 1.44 26.75 -3.23
N ARG A 27 0.45 27.38 -3.89
CA ARG A 27 0.39 27.50 -5.33
C ARG A 27 -0.17 28.88 -5.71
N ASP A 28 0.53 29.59 -6.55
CA ASP A 28 0.14 30.93 -7.05
C ASP A 28 -0.13 31.95 -5.92
N GLY A 29 0.60 31.83 -4.78
CA GLY A 29 0.44 32.68 -3.62
C GLY A 29 -0.71 32.30 -2.67
N GLU A 30 -1.47 31.26 -2.99
CA GLU A 30 -2.55 30.72 -2.16
C GLU A 30 -2.08 29.50 -1.37
N VAL A 31 -2.57 29.34 -0.13
CA VAL A 31 -2.28 28.22 0.75
C VAL A 31 -3.41 27.20 0.67
N PHE A 32 -3.06 25.97 0.30
CA PHE A 32 -3.98 24.83 0.26
C PHE A 32 -3.68 23.89 1.42
N VAL A 33 -4.61 23.76 2.35
CA VAL A 33 -4.51 22.82 3.48
C VAL A 33 -5.04 21.47 3.05
N THR A 34 -4.20 20.42 3.08
CA THR A 34 -4.54 19.07 2.64
C THR A 34 -4.93 18.14 3.78
N GLY A 35 -4.59 18.44 5.02
CA GLY A 35 -4.96 17.64 6.19
C GLY A 35 -4.11 17.92 7.41
N ARG A 36 -4.17 17.03 8.41
CA ARG A 36 -3.31 17.07 9.59
C ARG A 36 -2.25 16.00 9.52
N LEU A 37 -1.03 16.35 9.85
CA LEU A 37 0.11 15.43 9.85
C LEU A 37 -0.15 14.19 10.73
N LYS A 38 -0.70 14.40 11.93
CA LYS A 38 -1.00 13.31 12.89
C LYS A 38 -2.23 12.48 12.56
N ASP A 39 -3.07 12.94 11.64
CA ASP A 39 -4.29 12.22 11.21
C ASP A 39 -4.03 11.40 9.93
N MET A 40 -2.94 11.67 9.21
CA MET A 40 -2.55 10.94 8.02
C MET A 40 -2.21 9.48 8.38
N LEU A 41 -2.77 8.53 7.63
CA LEU A 41 -2.45 7.13 7.76
C LEU A 41 -1.31 6.77 6.81
N ILE A 42 -0.38 5.94 7.30
CA ILE A 42 0.70 5.38 6.48
C ILE A 42 0.48 3.87 6.39
N VAL A 43 -0.32 3.46 5.43
CA VAL A 43 -0.66 2.04 5.26
C VAL A 43 0.18 1.46 4.12
N ARG A 44 1.06 0.53 4.45
CA ARG A 44 1.97 -0.13 3.49
C ARG A 44 2.73 0.84 2.58
N GLY A 45 3.24 1.92 3.17
CA GLY A 45 4.02 2.93 2.46
C GLY A 45 3.19 3.95 1.66
N GLN A 46 1.87 3.88 1.69
CA GLN A 46 0.99 4.88 1.08
C GLN A 46 0.50 5.88 2.13
N ASN A 47 0.60 7.16 1.81
CA ASN A 47 0.02 8.23 2.61
C ASN A 47 -1.45 8.38 2.26
N LEU A 48 -2.34 8.04 3.18
CA LEU A 48 -3.78 8.14 3.01
C LEU A 48 -4.33 9.26 3.91
N TYR A 49 -5.17 10.10 3.32
CA TYR A 49 -5.81 11.19 4.05
C TYR A 49 -7.23 10.75 4.47
N PRO A 50 -7.52 10.64 5.77
CA PRO A 50 -8.82 10.18 6.27
C PRO A 50 -10.01 10.90 5.68
N GLN A 51 -9.92 12.23 5.54
CA GLN A 51 -11.00 13.05 5.00
C GLN A 51 -11.36 12.74 3.55
N ASP A 52 -10.42 12.23 2.75
CA ASP A 52 -10.70 11.89 1.36
C ASP A 52 -11.46 10.55 1.29
N LEU A 53 -11.06 9.57 2.13
CA LEU A 53 -11.79 8.32 2.27
C LEU A 53 -13.18 8.52 2.89
N GLU A 54 -13.31 9.39 3.89
CA GLU A 54 -14.60 9.78 4.49
C GLU A 54 -15.54 10.38 3.44
N LYS A 55 -15.06 11.34 2.63
CA LYS A 55 -15.83 11.94 1.53
C LYS A 55 -16.22 10.91 0.46
N THR A 56 -15.32 9.98 0.15
CA THR A 56 -15.61 8.91 -0.81
C THR A 56 -16.73 8.01 -0.30
N LEU A 57 -16.68 7.58 0.96
CA LEU A 57 -17.74 6.79 1.59
C LEU A 57 -19.07 7.55 1.59
N GLU A 58 -19.06 8.83 1.97
CA GLU A 58 -20.27 9.68 2.00
C GLU A 58 -20.87 9.94 0.61
N ARG A 59 -20.08 9.85 -0.45
CA ARG A 59 -20.52 10.00 -1.83
C ARG A 59 -21.07 8.71 -2.44
N GLU A 60 -20.38 7.59 -2.18
CA GLU A 60 -20.67 6.31 -2.83
C GLU A 60 -21.70 5.47 -2.07
N VAL A 61 -22.00 5.79 -0.83
CA VAL A 61 -22.91 5.02 0.02
C VAL A 61 -24.08 5.90 0.48
N ASP A 62 -25.17 5.89 -0.28
CA ASP A 62 -26.34 6.78 -0.13
C ASP A 62 -26.98 6.82 1.27
N VAL A 63 -26.86 5.71 2.03
CA VAL A 63 -27.44 5.64 3.37
C VAL A 63 -26.64 6.40 4.43
N LEU A 64 -25.43 6.87 4.08
CA LEU A 64 -24.59 7.63 4.98
C LEU A 64 -24.94 9.12 4.99
N ARG A 65 -24.76 9.74 6.14
CA ARG A 65 -24.96 11.18 6.29
C ARG A 65 -23.62 11.88 6.40
N LYS A 66 -23.50 13.04 5.78
CA LYS A 66 -22.30 13.89 5.84
C LYS A 66 -21.86 14.14 7.27
N GLY A 67 -20.54 14.02 7.51
CA GLY A 67 -19.94 14.21 8.82
C GLY A 67 -20.28 13.09 9.83
N ARG A 68 -20.71 11.90 9.37
CA ARG A 68 -21.04 10.75 10.21
C ARG A 68 -20.14 9.55 9.97
N VAL A 69 -19.02 9.77 9.30
CA VAL A 69 -17.99 8.78 9.00
C VAL A 69 -16.68 9.24 9.61
N ALA A 70 -15.94 8.34 10.26
CA ALA A 70 -14.57 8.55 10.71
C ALA A 70 -13.68 7.45 10.14
N VAL A 71 -12.58 7.87 9.53
CA VAL A 71 -11.49 6.97 9.11
C VAL A 71 -10.27 7.28 9.97
N PHE A 72 -9.62 6.25 10.51
CA PHE A 72 -8.50 6.41 11.45
C PHE A 72 -7.55 5.21 11.39
N ALA A 73 -6.32 5.41 11.88
CA ALA A 73 -5.32 4.36 11.98
C ALA A 73 -5.70 3.32 13.05
N VAL A 74 -5.53 2.04 12.74
CA VAL A 74 -5.65 0.93 13.69
C VAL A 74 -4.38 0.06 13.62
N ASP A 75 -4.04 -0.62 14.72
CA ASP A 75 -3.03 -1.66 14.66
C ASP A 75 -3.67 -2.94 14.10
N HIS A 76 -3.07 -3.48 13.06
CA HIS A 76 -3.49 -4.73 12.47
C HIS A 76 -2.28 -5.63 12.23
N ARG A 77 -2.10 -6.63 13.10
CA ARG A 77 -0.97 -7.60 13.03
C ARG A 77 0.42 -6.92 13.10
N GLY A 78 0.54 -5.84 13.88
CA GLY A 78 1.79 -5.10 14.03
C GLY A 78 2.09 -4.11 12.90
N GLU A 79 1.15 -3.89 11.99
CA GLU A 79 1.21 -2.87 10.94
C GLU A 79 0.06 -1.87 11.09
N GLU A 80 0.24 -0.67 10.53
CA GLU A 80 -0.84 0.32 10.48
C GLU A 80 -1.88 -0.08 9.44
N GLY A 81 -3.14 -0.20 9.87
CA GLY A 81 -4.29 -0.53 9.04
C GLY A 81 -5.36 0.57 9.06
N ILE A 82 -6.37 0.42 8.21
CA ILE A 82 -7.48 1.36 8.09
C ILE A 82 -8.62 0.91 9.00
N GLY A 83 -9.04 1.77 9.93
CA GLY A 83 -10.28 1.64 10.69
C GLY A 83 -11.35 2.58 10.15
N VAL A 84 -12.58 2.12 10.06
CA VAL A 84 -13.75 2.89 9.62
C VAL A 84 -14.84 2.80 10.68
N ALA A 85 -15.33 3.93 11.16
CA ALA A 85 -16.48 4.01 12.05
C ALA A 85 -17.58 4.86 11.43
N VAL A 86 -18.79 4.33 11.33
CA VAL A 86 -19.91 4.97 10.66
C VAL A 86 -21.10 5.04 11.61
N GLU A 87 -21.59 6.24 11.88
CA GLU A 87 -22.81 6.45 12.65
C GLU A 87 -24.04 6.28 11.75
N VAL A 88 -24.85 5.27 12.04
CA VAL A 88 -26.01 4.88 11.25
C VAL A 88 -27.30 5.26 11.94
N SER A 89 -28.22 5.93 11.24
CA SER A 89 -29.52 6.31 11.81
C SER A 89 -30.39 5.10 12.10
N ARG A 90 -31.26 5.19 13.12
CA ARG A 90 -32.18 4.08 13.50
C ARG A 90 -33.06 3.59 12.35
N ASN A 91 -33.44 4.46 11.41
CA ASN A 91 -34.25 4.06 10.27
C ASN A 91 -33.45 3.18 9.30
N VAL A 92 -32.18 3.51 9.06
CA VAL A 92 -31.28 2.71 8.22
C VAL A 92 -30.94 1.39 8.89
N GLN A 93 -30.70 1.38 10.20
CA GLN A 93 -30.47 0.13 10.96
C GLN A 93 -31.63 -0.89 10.83
N LYS A 94 -32.87 -0.42 10.67
CA LYS A 94 -34.05 -1.28 10.47
C LYS A 94 -34.24 -1.74 9.03
N ALA A 95 -33.70 -1.00 8.07
CA ALA A 95 -33.93 -1.21 6.65
C ALA A 95 -32.79 -1.93 5.94
N VAL A 96 -31.56 -1.84 6.46
CA VAL A 96 -30.35 -2.36 5.85
C VAL A 96 -29.72 -3.41 6.74
N GLU A 97 -29.41 -4.54 6.16
CA GLU A 97 -28.70 -5.63 6.84
C GLU A 97 -27.26 -5.19 7.17
N PRO A 98 -26.81 -5.33 8.45
CA PRO A 98 -25.53 -4.79 8.90
C PRO A 98 -24.32 -5.35 8.13
N GLN A 99 -24.28 -6.65 7.86
CA GLN A 99 -23.17 -7.27 7.16
C GLN A 99 -23.10 -6.82 5.69
N GLY A 100 -24.23 -6.62 5.03
CA GLY A 100 -24.30 -6.04 3.70
C GLY A 100 -23.73 -4.63 3.65
N LEU A 101 -24.04 -3.79 4.63
CA LEU A 101 -23.49 -2.44 4.74
C LEU A 101 -21.97 -2.48 5.01
N ILE A 102 -21.51 -3.35 5.91
CA ILE A 102 -20.08 -3.56 6.18
C ILE A 102 -19.34 -3.97 4.90
N LYS A 103 -19.89 -4.94 4.14
CA LYS A 103 -19.31 -5.38 2.86
C LYS A 103 -19.20 -4.22 1.88
N THR A 104 -20.24 -3.41 1.74
CA THR A 104 -20.23 -2.21 0.87
C THR A 104 -19.15 -1.20 1.30
N LEU A 105 -19.07 -0.87 2.59
CA LEU A 105 -18.07 0.07 3.12
C LEU A 105 -16.64 -0.42 2.86
N ARG A 106 -16.40 -1.72 3.07
CA ARG A 106 -15.09 -2.35 2.80
C ARG A 106 -14.73 -2.28 1.33
N GLN A 107 -15.70 -2.55 0.45
CA GLN A 107 -15.54 -2.49 -0.99
C GLN A 107 -15.14 -1.08 -1.44
N VAL A 108 -15.91 -0.06 -1.05
CA VAL A 108 -15.66 1.34 -1.46
C VAL A 108 -14.26 1.80 -1.04
N ILE A 109 -13.80 1.47 0.17
CA ILE A 109 -12.43 1.79 0.61
C ILE A 109 -11.40 1.01 -0.21
N ALA A 110 -11.62 -0.29 -0.42
CA ALA A 110 -10.70 -1.12 -1.19
C ALA A 110 -10.52 -0.60 -2.63
N ASP A 111 -11.58 -0.15 -3.26
CA ASP A 111 -11.55 0.43 -4.61
C ASP A 111 -10.83 1.79 -4.62
N ALA A 112 -11.07 2.62 -3.60
CA ALA A 112 -10.49 3.96 -3.52
C ALA A 112 -8.97 3.96 -3.28
N CYS A 113 -8.46 3.08 -2.40
CA CYS A 113 -7.05 3.11 -2.00
C CYS A 113 -6.29 1.78 -2.21
N ARG A 114 -6.93 0.78 -2.85
CA ARG A 114 -6.36 -0.56 -3.09
C ARG A 114 -5.98 -1.31 -1.81
N GLN A 115 -6.67 -0.98 -0.71
CA GLN A 115 -6.47 -1.60 0.60
C GLN A 115 -7.82 -1.75 1.32
N ALA A 116 -8.10 -2.96 1.80
CA ALA A 116 -9.32 -3.19 2.58
C ALA A 116 -9.17 -2.65 4.01
N PRO A 117 -10.23 -2.07 4.60
CA PRO A 117 -10.22 -1.73 6.02
C PRO A 117 -10.02 -2.98 6.89
N ALA A 118 -9.14 -2.85 7.89
CA ALA A 118 -8.91 -3.90 8.89
C ALA A 118 -10.07 -3.98 9.89
N VAL A 119 -10.72 -2.84 10.16
CA VAL A 119 -11.84 -2.74 11.09
C VAL A 119 -12.93 -1.85 10.49
N VAL A 120 -14.18 -2.28 10.56
CA VAL A 120 -15.38 -1.48 10.27
C VAL A 120 -16.34 -1.56 11.44
N LEU A 121 -16.80 -0.42 11.92
CA LEU A 121 -17.70 -0.29 13.06
C LEU A 121 -18.97 0.46 12.62
N LEU A 122 -20.12 -0.16 12.79
CA LEU A 122 -21.41 0.49 12.62
C LEU A 122 -21.91 0.97 13.98
N LEU A 123 -21.94 2.27 14.16
CA LEU A 123 -22.22 2.94 15.43
C LEU A 123 -23.69 3.31 15.58
N ASN A 124 -24.17 3.28 16.82
CA ASN A 124 -25.45 3.84 17.19
C ASN A 124 -25.47 5.38 17.02
N PRO A 125 -26.67 5.97 16.80
CA PRO A 125 -26.81 7.43 16.69
C PRO A 125 -26.26 8.17 17.92
N GLY A 126 -25.36 9.11 17.70
CA GLY A 126 -24.71 9.91 18.74
C GLY A 126 -23.43 9.30 19.31
N ALA A 127 -23.02 8.10 18.85
CA ALA A 127 -21.83 7.42 19.36
C ALA A 127 -20.52 7.94 18.74
N LEU A 128 -20.59 8.60 17.56
CA LEU A 128 -19.41 9.12 16.88
C LEU A 128 -18.81 10.33 17.62
N PRO A 129 -17.57 10.24 18.14
CA PRO A 129 -16.97 11.31 18.92
C PRO A 129 -16.78 12.60 18.12
N LYS A 130 -17.29 13.72 18.67
CA LYS A 130 -17.17 15.06 18.11
C LYS A 130 -16.83 16.09 19.17
N THR A 131 -16.18 17.17 18.75
CA THR A 131 -15.99 18.34 19.62
C THR A 131 -17.31 19.07 19.86
N SER A 132 -17.33 20.00 20.82
CA SER A 132 -18.48 20.90 21.04
C SER A 132 -18.86 21.72 19.81
N SER A 133 -17.89 21.99 18.92
CA SER A 133 -18.11 22.65 17.62
C SER A 133 -18.54 21.71 16.50
N GLY A 134 -18.77 20.42 16.79
CA GLY A 134 -19.21 19.41 15.81
C GLY A 134 -18.10 18.81 14.95
N LYS A 135 -16.83 19.14 15.19
CA LYS A 135 -15.70 18.57 14.45
C LYS A 135 -15.44 17.12 14.89
N LEU A 136 -15.17 16.26 13.93
CA LEU A 136 -14.86 14.85 14.14
C LEU A 136 -13.56 14.65 14.94
N GLN A 137 -13.59 13.74 15.92
CA GLN A 137 -12.45 13.39 16.77
C GLN A 137 -11.97 11.97 16.46
N ARG A 138 -11.14 11.78 15.40
CA ARG A 138 -10.65 10.48 14.94
C ARG A 138 -9.82 9.75 15.99
N SER A 139 -8.96 10.48 16.70
CA SER A 139 -8.17 9.92 17.80
C SER A 139 -9.04 9.40 18.96
N ALA A 140 -10.16 10.07 19.26
CA ALA A 140 -11.11 9.61 20.26
C ALA A 140 -11.90 8.38 19.76
N CYS A 141 -12.19 8.27 18.46
CA CYS A 141 -12.76 7.04 17.87
C CYS A 141 -11.83 5.87 18.08
N ARG A 142 -10.55 6.02 17.74
CA ARG A 142 -9.53 4.97 17.94
C ARG A 142 -9.45 4.57 19.40
N GLN A 143 -9.27 5.53 20.31
CA GLN A 143 -9.14 5.25 21.74
C GLN A 143 -10.36 4.49 22.30
N ARG A 144 -11.59 4.94 21.95
CA ARG A 144 -12.81 4.27 22.39
C ARG A 144 -13.04 2.92 21.73
N MET A 145 -12.51 2.69 20.54
CA MET A 145 -12.50 1.37 19.91
C MET A 145 -11.55 0.44 20.68
N ASP A 146 -10.34 0.91 21.01
CA ASP A 146 -9.31 0.13 21.70
C ASP A 146 -9.72 -0.24 23.14
N ASP A 147 -10.41 0.66 23.87
CA ASP A 147 -10.94 0.41 25.22
C ASP A 147 -12.33 -0.22 25.25
N GLY A 148 -12.93 -0.48 24.07
CA GLY A 148 -14.23 -1.11 23.95
C GLY A 148 -15.43 -0.25 24.33
N SER A 149 -15.25 1.05 24.54
CA SER A 149 -16.31 1.99 24.97
C SER A 149 -17.08 2.62 23.82
N LEU A 150 -16.71 2.32 22.57
CA LEU A 150 -17.41 2.82 21.40
C LEU A 150 -18.70 2.03 21.16
N ASP A 151 -19.85 2.72 21.30
CA ASP A 151 -21.18 2.10 21.16
C ASP A 151 -21.47 1.73 19.71
N CYS A 152 -21.18 0.45 19.35
CA CYS A 152 -21.42 -0.10 18.04
C CYS A 152 -22.45 -1.24 18.10
N TYR A 153 -23.32 -1.34 17.09
CA TYR A 153 -24.31 -2.42 16.96
C TYR A 153 -23.89 -3.54 16.00
N ALA A 154 -22.88 -3.28 15.15
CA ALA A 154 -22.24 -4.29 14.31
C ALA A 154 -20.78 -3.92 14.05
N ARG A 155 -19.94 -4.93 13.82
CA ARG A 155 -18.50 -4.75 13.57
C ARG A 155 -17.93 -5.79 12.63
N PHE A 156 -16.82 -5.43 11.96
CA PHE A 156 -15.94 -6.33 11.24
C PHE A 156 -14.51 -6.17 11.80
N PRO A 157 -13.71 -7.24 12.00
CA PRO A 157 -14.14 -8.62 11.89
C PRO A 157 -15.08 -9.02 13.05
N GLU A 158 -16.00 -9.90 12.77
CA GLU A 158 -16.71 -10.63 13.82
C GLU A 158 -15.82 -11.72 14.42
N ALA A 159 -16.11 -12.14 15.65
CA ALA A 159 -15.30 -13.14 16.37
C ALA A 159 -15.35 -14.54 15.72
N SER A 160 -16.15 -14.74 14.69
CA SER A 160 -16.33 -16.02 13.99
C SER A 160 -16.84 -15.81 12.56
N GLU A 161 -16.01 -15.37 11.64
CA GLU A 161 -16.32 -15.51 10.22
C GLU A 161 -15.77 -16.83 9.69
N GLN A 162 -16.64 -17.87 9.65
CA GLN A 162 -16.48 -18.98 8.73
C GLN A 162 -17.02 -18.52 7.38
N HIS A 163 -16.15 -18.41 6.37
CA HIS A 163 -16.58 -18.11 5.02
C HIS A 163 -17.45 -19.23 4.48
N PRO A 164 -18.67 -18.96 3.95
CA PRO A 164 -19.40 -19.97 3.19
C PRO A 164 -18.64 -20.23 1.88
N SER A 165 -18.00 -21.37 1.81
CA SER A 165 -17.25 -21.86 0.63
C SER A 165 -18.25 -22.27 -0.44
N GLY A 166 -18.53 -21.43 -1.42
CA GLY A 166 -19.04 -21.87 -2.71
C GLY A 166 -17.92 -22.64 -3.46
N ALA A 167 -18.18 -23.87 -3.88
CA ALA A 167 -17.21 -24.60 -4.68
C ALA A 167 -16.91 -23.82 -5.99
N PRO A 168 -15.64 -23.82 -6.49
CA PRO A 168 -15.30 -23.23 -7.78
C PRO A 168 -16.19 -23.77 -8.90
N ALA A 169 -16.61 -22.91 -9.82
CA ALA A 169 -17.56 -23.28 -10.87
C ALA A 169 -16.91 -24.13 -11.99
N ASP A 170 -15.62 -23.99 -12.22
CA ASP A 170 -14.86 -24.73 -13.24
C ASP A 170 -13.38 -24.92 -12.83
N ASP A 171 -12.62 -25.66 -13.66
CA ASP A 171 -11.21 -25.98 -13.42
C ASP A 171 -10.31 -24.73 -13.39
N LEU A 172 -10.55 -23.76 -14.27
CA LEU A 172 -9.78 -22.51 -14.30
C LEU A 172 -10.02 -21.69 -13.02
N GLN A 173 -11.27 -21.55 -12.59
CA GLN A 173 -11.61 -20.88 -11.36
C GLN A 173 -11.00 -21.57 -10.14
N ALA A 174 -10.99 -22.92 -10.13
CA ALA A 174 -10.35 -23.70 -9.07
C ALA A 174 -8.84 -23.45 -8.99
N ARG A 175 -8.16 -23.35 -10.12
CA ARG A 175 -6.73 -23.03 -10.21
C ARG A 175 -6.45 -21.61 -9.71
N ILE A 176 -7.23 -20.63 -10.15
CA ILE A 176 -7.10 -19.24 -9.69
C ILE A 176 -7.34 -19.15 -8.19
N ALA A 177 -8.38 -19.82 -7.67
CA ALA A 177 -8.66 -19.88 -6.24
C ALA A 177 -7.50 -20.50 -5.44
N ALA A 178 -6.85 -21.54 -5.97
CA ALA A 178 -5.69 -22.15 -5.33
C ALA A 178 -4.51 -21.17 -5.25
N VAL A 179 -4.21 -20.44 -6.31
CA VAL A 179 -3.16 -19.41 -6.31
C VAL A 179 -3.49 -18.29 -5.33
N TRP A 180 -4.73 -17.80 -5.30
CA TRP A 180 -5.15 -16.77 -4.34
C TRP A 180 -5.02 -17.25 -2.90
N ARG A 181 -5.50 -18.46 -2.60
CA ARG A 181 -5.38 -19.09 -1.28
C ARG A 181 -3.93 -19.14 -0.81
N ASP A 182 -3.02 -19.58 -1.68
CA ASP A 182 -1.61 -19.71 -1.36
C ASP A 182 -0.92 -18.36 -1.16
N VAL A 183 -1.25 -17.35 -1.98
CA VAL A 183 -0.67 -15.99 -1.88
C VAL A 183 -1.21 -15.24 -0.69
N LEU A 184 -2.53 -15.32 -0.44
CA LEU A 184 -3.21 -14.59 0.63
C LEU A 184 -3.14 -15.30 1.99
N LYS A 185 -2.71 -16.58 2.01
CA LYS A 185 -2.65 -17.42 3.22
C LYS A 185 -4.00 -17.57 3.92
N VAL A 186 -5.05 -17.78 3.13
CA VAL A 186 -6.42 -18.05 3.59
C VAL A 186 -6.75 -19.53 3.39
N GLU A 187 -7.73 -20.05 4.16
CA GLU A 187 -8.11 -21.48 4.10
C GLU A 187 -8.90 -21.82 2.85
N ALA A 188 -9.78 -20.93 2.41
CA ALA A 188 -10.64 -21.12 1.24
C ALA A 188 -10.87 -19.79 0.51
N VAL A 189 -11.26 -19.88 -0.77
CA VAL A 189 -11.67 -18.74 -1.60
C VAL A 189 -12.91 -19.14 -2.37
N ALA A 190 -14.00 -18.38 -2.21
CA ALA A 190 -15.28 -18.56 -2.90
C ALA A 190 -15.38 -17.71 -4.16
N ALA A 191 -16.32 -18.01 -5.05
CA ALA A 191 -16.52 -17.31 -6.31
C ALA A 191 -16.85 -15.82 -6.16
N ASP A 192 -17.53 -15.44 -5.09
CA ASP A 192 -17.92 -14.07 -4.74
C ASP A 192 -16.95 -13.37 -3.78
N ASP A 193 -15.81 -14.00 -3.52
CA ASP A 193 -14.77 -13.40 -2.71
C ASP A 193 -13.99 -12.36 -3.50
N HIS A 194 -13.73 -11.23 -2.83
CA HIS A 194 -13.00 -10.12 -3.37
C HIS A 194 -11.54 -10.15 -2.91
N PHE A 195 -10.59 -10.14 -3.85
CA PHE A 195 -9.16 -10.28 -3.58
C PHE A 195 -8.64 -9.38 -2.46
N LEU A 196 -9.00 -8.07 -2.53
CA LEU A 196 -8.54 -7.10 -1.51
C LEU A 196 -9.22 -7.32 -0.16
N LEU A 197 -10.50 -7.77 -0.14
CA LEU A 197 -11.22 -8.03 1.10
C LEU A 197 -10.71 -9.30 1.82
N LEU A 198 -10.11 -10.23 1.09
CA LEU A 198 -9.38 -11.39 1.64
C LEU A 198 -8.00 -11.02 2.21
N GLY A 199 -7.64 -9.74 2.24
CA GLY A 199 -6.34 -9.26 2.71
C GLY A 199 -5.31 -9.06 1.61
N GLY A 200 -5.71 -9.15 0.36
CA GLY A 200 -4.88 -8.85 -0.80
C GLY A 200 -4.37 -7.41 -0.80
N ASN A 201 -3.24 -7.22 -1.45
CA ASN A 201 -2.59 -5.93 -1.65
C ASN A 201 -1.82 -5.94 -2.97
N SER A 202 -1.21 -4.82 -3.35
CA SER A 202 -0.48 -4.71 -4.63
C SER A 202 0.65 -5.74 -4.78
N ILE A 203 1.34 -6.09 -3.70
CA ILE A 203 2.42 -7.10 -3.74
C ILE A 203 1.82 -8.50 -3.97
N ALA A 204 0.81 -8.86 -3.19
CA ALA A 204 0.10 -10.13 -3.33
C ALA A 204 -0.57 -10.23 -4.72
N ALA A 205 -1.16 -9.14 -5.22
CA ALA A 205 -1.74 -9.08 -6.55
C ALA A 205 -0.68 -9.32 -7.65
N THR A 206 0.50 -8.71 -7.53
CA THR A 206 1.62 -8.95 -8.44
C THR A 206 2.07 -10.42 -8.40
N GLN A 207 2.19 -11.00 -7.20
CA GLN A 207 2.57 -12.41 -7.05
C GLN A 207 1.53 -13.37 -7.64
N ALA A 208 0.24 -13.12 -7.38
CA ALA A 208 -0.85 -13.93 -7.90
C ALA A 208 -0.91 -13.85 -9.44
N THR A 209 -0.83 -12.64 -10.00
CA THR A 209 -0.85 -12.41 -11.45
C THR A 209 0.35 -13.05 -12.13
N ALA A 210 1.56 -12.93 -11.59
CA ALA A 210 2.77 -13.53 -12.15
C ALA A 210 2.69 -15.07 -12.14
N ARG A 211 2.26 -15.68 -11.02
CA ARG A 211 2.11 -17.14 -10.94
C ARG A 211 1.08 -17.68 -11.95
N LEU A 212 -0.06 -16.99 -12.07
CA LEU A 212 -1.09 -17.37 -13.02
C LEU A 212 -0.63 -17.20 -14.47
N ALA A 213 0.10 -16.12 -14.77
CA ALA A 213 0.69 -15.88 -16.09
C ALA A 213 1.65 -17.01 -16.47
N ASP A 214 2.55 -17.41 -15.56
CA ASP A 214 3.49 -18.51 -15.77
C ASP A 214 2.77 -19.86 -15.91
N GLU A 215 1.79 -20.13 -15.06
CA GLU A 215 1.04 -21.39 -15.04
C GLU A 215 0.16 -21.58 -16.29
N LEU A 216 -0.44 -20.50 -16.78
CA LEU A 216 -1.32 -20.53 -17.96
C LEU A 216 -0.57 -20.25 -19.27
N GLY A 217 0.70 -19.82 -19.21
CA GLY A 217 1.49 -19.46 -20.39
C GLY A 217 0.98 -18.23 -21.14
N ILE A 218 0.33 -17.28 -20.43
CA ILE A 218 -0.30 -16.10 -21.02
C ILE A 218 0.30 -14.81 -20.47
N ASN A 219 0.12 -13.71 -21.20
CA ASN A 219 0.43 -12.37 -20.67
C ASN A 219 -0.77 -11.85 -19.89
N LEU A 220 -0.67 -11.83 -18.56
CA LEU A 220 -1.73 -11.39 -17.66
C LEU A 220 -1.36 -10.06 -16.99
N SER A 221 -2.18 -9.05 -17.18
CA SER A 221 -1.96 -7.72 -16.60
C SER A 221 -2.44 -7.67 -15.14
N LEU A 222 -1.67 -7.02 -14.27
CA LEU A 222 -2.09 -6.69 -12.92
C LEU A 222 -3.38 -5.85 -12.91
N ARG A 223 -3.59 -5.04 -13.94
CA ARG A 223 -4.80 -4.23 -14.14
C ARG A 223 -6.06 -5.09 -14.21
N THR A 224 -6.00 -6.25 -14.86
CA THR A 224 -7.12 -7.20 -14.96
C THR A 224 -7.66 -7.61 -13.59
N LEU A 225 -6.76 -7.85 -12.61
CA LEU A 225 -7.17 -8.19 -11.24
C LEU A 225 -7.85 -7.03 -10.52
N PHE A 226 -7.39 -5.80 -10.76
CA PHE A 226 -8.00 -4.62 -10.13
C PHE A 226 -9.32 -4.18 -10.77
N GLU A 227 -9.52 -4.47 -12.05
CA GLU A 227 -10.77 -4.20 -12.76
C GLU A 227 -11.84 -5.27 -12.50
N ALA A 228 -11.43 -6.51 -12.21
CA ALA A 228 -12.30 -7.64 -11.89
C ALA A 228 -11.84 -8.31 -10.58
N PRO A 229 -12.02 -7.68 -9.42
CA PRO A 229 -11.43 -8.14 -8.16
C PRO A 229 -12.17 -9.30 -7.48
N LEU A 230 -13.36 -9.68 -7.95
CA LEU A 230 -14.09 -10.87 -7.51
C LEU A 230 -13.55 -12.11 -8.23
N LEU A 231 -13.39 -13.24 -7.51
CA LEU A 231 -12.82 -14.46 -8.10
C LEU A 231 -13.56 -14.88 -9.37
N GLY A 232 -14.91 -14.86 -9.36
CA GLY A 232 -15.71 -15.25 -10.52
C GLY A 232 -15.51 -14.33 -11.72
N GLU A 233 -15.49 -13.02 -11.51
CA GLU A 233 -15.26 -12.01 -12.57
C GLU A 233 -13.83 -12.10 -13.12
N TYR A 234 -12.84 -12.24 -12.23
CA TYR A 234 -11.45 -12.41 -12.62
C TYR A 234 -11.24 -13.69 -13.44
N SER A 235 -11.87 -14.79 -13.03
CA SER A 235 -11.80 -16.05 -13.77
C SER A 235 -12.39 -15.91 -15.16
N ALA A 236 -13.51 -15.20 -15.31
CA ALA A 236 -14.11 -14.93 -16.60
C ALA A 236 -13.21 -14.03 -17.49
N ALA A 237 -12.58 -13.01 -16.91
CA ALA A 237 -11.64 -12.16 -17.62
C ALA A 237 -10.38 -12.95 -18.08
N VAL A 238 -9.83 -13.79 -17.21
CA VAL A 238 -8.69 -14.66 -17.55
C VAL A 238 -9.08 -15.67 -18.63
N ALA A 239 -10.27 -16.26 -18.55
CA ALA A 239 -10.79 -17.20 -19.58
C ALA A 239 -10.89 -16.54 -20.95
N ALA A 240 -11.34 -15.28 -21.03
CA ALA A 240 -11.39 -14.50 -22.26
C ALA A 240 -9.99 -14.30 -22.86
N ILE A 241 -8.99 -13.93 -22.05
CA ILE A 241 -7.59 -13.77 -22.48
C ILE A 241 -7.02 -15.09 -22.99
N VAL A 242 -7.30 -16.20 -22.32
CA VAL A 242 -6.88 -17.54 -22.76
C VAL A 242 -7.52 -17.91 -24.12
N ALA A 243 -8.81 -17.62 -24.27
CA ALA A 243 -9.57 -17.94 -25.51
C ALA A 243 -9.10 -17.09 -26.72
N GLU A 244 -8.65 -15.86 -26.49
CA GLU A 244 -8.07 -14.99 -27.51
C GLU A 244 -6.66 -15.42 -27.94
N GLY A 245 -6.14 -16.52 -27.41
CA GLY A 245 -4.82 -17.07 -27.71
C GLY A 245 -3.69 -16.31 -27.07
N GLY A 246 -3.95 -15.75 -25.85
CA GLY A 246 -3.11 -14.89 -25.05
C GLY A 246 -1.69 -14.72 -25.56
N ALA A 247 -1.31 -13.51 -25.98
CA ALA A 247 0.02 -13.28 -26.54
C ALA A 247 1.05 -13.88 -25.58
N GLN A 248 1.77 -14.91 -26.04
CA GLN A 248 2.85 -15.51 -25.26
C GLN A 248 3.75 -14.38 -24.78
N SER A 249 3.92 -14.26 -23.49
CA SER A 249 4.90 -13.34 -22.92
C SER A 249 6.24 -13.77 -23.49
N ALA A 250 6.72 -13.09 -24.51
CA ALA A 250 8.11 -13.21 -24.90
C ALA A 250 8.90 -12.76 -23.64
N GLY A 251 9.49 -13.73 -22.94
CA GLY A 251 10.28 -13.43 -21.73
C GLY A 251 11.30 -12.34 -22.06
N ILE A 252 11.67 -11.54 -21.06
CA ILE A 252 12.72 -10.53 -21.24
C ILE A 252 13.98 -11.24 -21.73
N ALA A 253 14.41 -10.90 -22.95
CA ALA A 253 15.61 -11.48 -23.54
C ALA A 253 16.83 -11.17 -22.65
N THR A 254 17.61 -12.20 -22.35
CA THR A 254 18.90 -12.00 -21.68
C THR A 254 19.89 -11.39 -22.66
N LEU A 255 20.44 -10.24 -22.30
CA LEU A 255 21.51 -9.59 -23.06
C LEU A 255 22.88 -10.10 -22.61
N GLU A 256 23.82 -10.18 -23.54
CA GLU A 256 25.22 -10.44 -23.21
C GLU A 256 25.85 -9.26 -22.45
N ARG A 257 26.77 -9.56 -21.54
CA ARG A 257 27.38 -8.58 -20.61
C ARG A 257 28.81 -8.20 -21.00
N ASP A 258 29.29 -8.65 -22.14
CA ASP A 258 30.64 -8.41 -22.67
C ASP A 258 30.82 -7.01 -23.26
N GLN A 259 29.72 -6.31 -23.55
CA GLN A 259 29.69 -4.98 -24.14
C GLN A 259 28.98 -3.94 -23.26
N SER A 260 29.24 -2.68 -23.55
CA SER A 260 28.54 -1.57 -22.92
C SER A 260 27.10 -1.49 -23.43
N LEU A 261 26.18 -1.23 -22.52
CA LEU A 261 24.74 -1.14 -22.78
C LEU A 261 24.27 0.32 -22.68
N PRO A 262 23.18 0.70 -23.36
CA PRO A 262 22.61 2.04 -23.19
C PRO A 262 22.10 2.21 -21.75
N GLN A 263 22.17 3.44 -21.25
CA GLN A 263 21.58 3.82 -19.98
C GLN A 263 20.05 3.88 -20.11
N SER A 264 19.34 3.54 -19.03
CA SER A 264 17.91 3.86 -18.92
C SER A 264 17.70 5.38 -18.80
N LEU A 265 16.50 5.86 -19.07
CA LEU A 265 16.16 7.29 -18.91
C LEU A 265 16.44 7.81 -17.51
N ALA A 266 16.18 7.02 -16.48
CA ALA A 266 16.45 7.36 -15.08
C ALA A 266 17.96 7.45 -14.80
N GLN A 267 18.74 6.49 -15.29
CA GLN A 267 20.21 6.50 -15.17
C GLN A 267 20.82 7.69 -15.92
N ASN A 268 20.34 7.98 -17.12
CA ASN A 268 20.83 9.11 -17.92
C ASN A 268 20.57 10.45 -17.21
N ARG A 269 19.39 10.62 -16.60
CA ARG A 269 19.09 11.81 -15.81
C ARG A 269 20.06 12.00 -14.64
N LEU A 270 20.35 10.94 -13.89
CA LEU A 270 21.28 11.00 -12.76
C LEU A 270 22.72 11.21 -13.23
N TRP A 271 23.09 10.62 -14.36
CA TRP A 271 24.39 10.81 -15.00
C TRP A 271 24.62 12.27 -15.38
N LEU A 272 23.62 12.91 -16.00
CA LEU A 272 23.69 14.34 -16.35
C LEU A 272 23.84 15.22 -15.10
N LEU A 273 23.07 14.95 -14.04
CA LEU A 273 23.17 15.71 -12.79
C LEU A 273 24.55 15.54 -12.14
N TRP A 274 25.12 14.33 -12.19
CA TRP A 274 26.47 14.10 -11.71
C TRP A 274 27.54 14.84 -12.54
N GLN A 275 27.39 14.91 -13.86
CA GLN A 275 28.31 15.70 -14.70
C GLN A 275 28.26 17.18 -14.37
N LEU A 276 27.09 17.73 -14.02
CA LEU A 276 26.95 19.14 -13.63
C LEU A 276 27.61 19.43 -12.26
N GLU A 277 27.49 18.49 -11.32
CA GLU A 277 28.00 18.61 -9.95
C GLU A 277 28.75 17.34 -9.51
N PRO A 278 29.98 17.06 -10.02
CA PRO A 278 30.66 15.78 -9.73
C PRO A 278 31.02 15.56 -8.25
N GLN A 279 31.08 16.62 -7.46
CA GLN A 279 31.39 16.59 -6.03
C GLN A 279 30.13 16.48 -5.15
N SER A 280 28.95 16.49 -5.74
CA SER A 280 27.69 16.42 -4.99
C SER A 280 27.46 15.03 -4.41
N ALA A 281 27.20 14.95 -3.10
CA ALA A 281 26.81 13.75 -2.40
C ALA A 281 25.28 13.60 -2.27
N ALA A 282 24.48 14.40 -3.00
CA ALA A 282 23.04 14.53 -2.83
C ALA A 282 22.27 13.20 -3.02
N TYR A 283 22.81 12.30 -3.84
CA TYR A 283 22.20 10.97 -4.10
C TYR A 283 22.83 9.84 -3.28
N ASN A 284 23.78 10.13 -2.39
CA ASN A 284 24.34 9.13 -1.50
C ASN A 284 23.42 8.97 -0.29
N ILE A 285 23.10 7.74 0.05
CA ILE A 285 22.33 7.38 1.25
C ILE A 285 23.27 6.67 2.22
N PRO A 286 23.96 7.41 3.10
CA PRO A 286 24.85 6.80 4.09
C PRO A 286 24.02 6.12 5.18
N ALA A 287 24.48 4.96 5.65
CA ALA A 287 23.91 4.26 6.80
C ALA A 287 25.03 3.80 7.73
N GLY A 288 24.80 3.91 9.02
CA GLY A 288 25.68 3.40 10.06
C GLY A 288 24.93 2.42 10.94
N LEU A 289 25.52 1.22 11.18
CA LEU A 289 24.95 0.19 12.02
C LEU A 289 25.94 -0.15 13.13
N HIS A 290 25.47 -0.19 14.37
CA HIS A 290 26.24 -0.68 15.48
C HIS A 290 25.85 -2.15 15.78
N LEU A 291 26.73 -3.08 15.42
CA LEU A 291 26.54 -4.51 15.68
C LEU A 291 27.01 -4.84 17.09
N ARG A 292 26.18 -5.51 17.89
CA ARG A 292 26.52 -5.94 19.26
C ARG A 292 26.49 -7.46 19.33
N GLY A 293 27.49 -8.04 20.04
CA GLY A 293 27.65 -9.48 20.20
C GLY A 293 28.89 -9.99 19.49
N GLU A 294 29.04 -11.30 19.39
CA GLU A 294 30.15 -11.92 18.67
C GLU A 294 29.88 -11.88 17.16
N LEU A 295 30.67 -11.09 16.45
CA LEU A 295 30.56 -10.92 15.00
C LEU A 295 31.56 -11.82 14.29
N ASP A 296 31.07 -12.71 13.44
CA ASP A 296 31.91 -13.41 12.46
C ASP A 296 32.15 -12.50 11.25
N VAL A 297 33.28 -11.80 11.24
CA VAL A 297 33.67 -10.87 10.19
C VAL A 297 33.84 -11.57 8.84
N ALA A 298 34.37 -12.81 8.84
CA ALA A 298 34.58 -13.57 7.61
C ALA A 298 33.24 -13.98 6.96
N ALA A 299 32.26 -14.39 7.77
CA ALA A 299 30.92 -14.70 7.29
C ALA A 299 30.22 -13.45 6.76
N LEU A 300 30.36 -12.30 7.41
CA LEU A 300 29.80 -11.03 6.96
C LEU A 300 30.41 -10.61 5.62
N GLU A 301 31.74 -10.70 5.47
CA GLU A 301 32.44 -10.38 4.21
C GLU A 301 31.99 -11.31 3.08
N ALA A 302 31.87 -12.62 3.34
CA ALA A 302 31.35 -13.57 2.38
C ALA A 302 29.91 -13.28 1.97
N ALA A 303 29.07 -12.82 2.89
CA ALA A 303 27.70 -12.41 2.59
C ALA A 303 27.66 -11.19 1.64
N PHE A 304 28.46 -10.15 1.90
CA PHE A 304 28.58 -9.01 0.99
C PHE A 304 29.12 -9.39 -0.37
N GLN A 305 30.14 -10.26 -0.41
CA GLN A 305 30.69 -10.80 -1.66
C GLN A 305 29.60 -11.53 -2.47
N ALA A 306 28.75 -12.31 -1.82
CA ALA A 306 27.63 -13.00 -2.46
C ALA A 306 26.58 -12.03 -2.99
N LEU A 307 26.28 -10.94 -2.25
CA LEU A 307 25.36 -9.89 -2.70
C LEU A 307 25.89 -9.16 -3.94
N VAL A 308 27.17 -8.77 -3.96
CA VAL A 308 27.81 -8.12 -5.11
C VAL A 308 27.85 -9.05 -6.32
N ALA A 309 28.10 -10.32 -6.11
CA ALA A 309 28.06 -11.34 -7.19
C ALA A 309 26.65 -11.49 -7.77
N ARG A 310 25.64 -11.55 -6.92
CA ARG A 310 24.23 -11.76 -7.31
C ARG A 310 23.61 -10.56 -8.01
N HIS A 311 23.93 -9.33 -7.56
CA HIS A 311 23.28 -8.11 -8.02
C HIS A 311 24.19 -7.30 -8.95
N GLU A 312 23.91 -7.35 -10.25
CA GLU A 312 24.67 -6.61 -11.27
C GLU A 312 24.69 -5.11 -11.02
N SER A 313 23.66 -4.52 -10.42
CA SER A 313 23.60 -3.10 -10.07
C SER A 313 24.72 -2.65 -9.13
N LEU A 314 25.22 -3.54 -8.28
CA LEU A 314 26.32 -3.24 -7.35
C LEU A 314 27.70 -3.24 -8.03
N ARG A 315 27.80 -3.66 -9.30
CA ARG A 315 29.02 -3.70 -10.11
C ARG A 315 28.83 -3.07 -11.48
N THR A 316 27.79 -2.23 -11.64
CA THR A 316 27.54 -1.44 -12.83
C THR A 316 28.20 -0.06 -12.67
N VAL A 317 28.97 0.34 -13.66
CA VAL A 317 29.56 1.68 -13.77
C VAL A 317 29.03 2.41 -14.99
N PHE A 318 29.10 3.73 -14.96
CA PHE A 318 28.63 4.58 -16.03
C PHE A 318 29.82 5.21 -16.73
N SER A 319 29.71 5.36 -18.05
CA SER A 319 30.74 5.96 -18.90
C SER A 319 30.08 6.67 -20.06
N GLU A 320 30.90 7.44 -20.80
CA GLU A 320 30.50 8.07 -22.05
C GLU A 320 31.48 7.65 -23.15
N THR A 321 30.94 7.32 -24.30
CA THR A 321 31.72 7.02 -25.51
C THR A 321 31.02 7.68 -26.70
N ASP A 322 31.72 8.47 -27.44
CA ASP A 322 31.22 9.20 -28.64
C ASP A 322 29.93 10.02 -28.37
N GLY A 323 29.86 10.66 -27.19
CA GLY A 323 28.69 11.45 -26.77
C GLY A 323 27.47 10.62 -26.34
N GLN A 324 27.61 9.31 -26.25
CA GLN A 324 26.54 8.41 -25.71
C GLN A 324 26.85 7.99 -24.29
N ALA A 325 25.89 8.20 -23.41
CA ALA A 325 25.95 7.74 -22.04
C ALA A 325 25.65 6.23 -21.98
N LEU A 326 26.59 5.46 -21.47
CA LEU A 326 26.58 4.01 -21.45
C LEU A 326 26.71 3.48 -20.01
N GLN A 327 26.22 2.27 -19.77
CA GLN A 327 26.48 1.49 -18.57
C GLN A 327 27.30 0.27 -18.92
N ARG A 328 28.23 -0.07 -18.06
CA ARG A 328 29.06 -1.27 -18.17
C ARG A 328 28.92 -2.11 -16.91
N ILE A 329 28.53 -3.35 -17.06
CA ILE A 329 28.42 -4.31 -15.97
C ILE A 329 29.75 -5.04 -15.88
N HIS A 330 30.49 -4.80 -14.80
CA HIS A 330 31.75 -5.50 -14.58
C HIS A 330 31.54 -6.95 -14.20
N PRO A 331 32.48 -7.86 -14.56
CA PRO A 331 32.51 -9.19 -13.99
C PRO A 331 32.64 -9.09 -12.46
N GLN A 332 32.41 -10.23 -11.79
CA GLN A 332 32.52 -10.30 -10.35
C GLN A 332 33.90 -9.79 -9.87
N GLN A 333 33.87 -8.85 -8.92
CA GLN A 333 35.08 -8.32 -8.29
C GLN A 333 35.13 -8.76 -6.83
N PRO A 334 36.33 -8.99 -6.26
CA PRO A 334 36.46 -9.30 -4.84
C PRO A 334 35.98 -8.10 -4.01
N PHE A 335 35.19 -8.39 -2.98
CA PHE A 335 34.76 -7.43 -1.98
C PHE A 335 35.54 -7.67 -0.69
N SER A 336 36.04 -6.62 -0.05
CA SER A 336 36.66 -6.72 1.28
C SER A 336 36.14 -5.62 2.21
N LEU A 337 35.88 -5.98 3.45
CA LEU A 337 35.59 -5.04 4.53
C LEU A 337 36.89 -4.30 4.91
N ARG A 338 36.79 -3.01 5.22
CA ARG A 338 37.93 -2.19 5.67
C ARG A 338 37.74 -1.75 7.10
#